data_e2d29b09546da7f5fd6826f059cf5e65
#
_entry.id   e2d29b09546da7f5fd6826f059cf5e65
#
_cell.length_a   1.000
_cell.length_b   1.000
_cell.length_c   1.000
_cell.angle_alpha   90.00
_cell.angle_beta   90.00
_cell.angle_gamma   90.00
#
_symmetry.space_group_name_H-M   'P 1'
#
loop_
_entity.id
_entity.type
_entity.pdbx_description
1 polymer ?
#
loop_
_entity_poly.entity_id
_entity_poly.type
_entity_poly.pdbx_seq_one_letter_code
_entity_poly.pdbx_strand_id
1 'polypeptide(L)'
;MSLIVKDDSQQSKYPQLSVGVHNARCIRVIDLGTQRNEYKGEVSWKRKVMITWEVHNKDAEEPFEISKFYNHSLYEKANLAIDLTSWRGRPFTEDEKKGFDISNLVGKVCQINVIEGNNGKPKISTVLPTKDDVGIQFNKSLVFSIEEYQKGELTVFNQLREGIRNM
;
A
#
# COMPACT_ATOMS: atom_id res chain seq x y z
N MET A 1 17.63 -18.49 38.69
CA MET A 1 16.25 -18.15 38.28
C MET A 1 16.14 -16.65 38.15
N SER A 2 15.71 -16.17 37.02
CA SER A 2 15.47 -14.72 36.81
C SER A 2 14.05 -14.39 37.17
N LEU A 3 13.87 -13.30 37.95
CA LEU A 3 12.57 -12.75 38.25
C LEU A 3 12.14 -11.66 37.25
N ILE A 4 12.94 -11.48 36.20
CA ILE A 4 12.62 -10.51 35.14
C ILE A 4 11.52 -11.10 34.27
N VAL A 5 10.37 -10.43 34.28
CA VAL A 5 9.24 -10.77 33.40
C VAL A 5 9.36 -9.95 32.13
N LYS A 6 9.31 -10.62 31.01
CA LYS A 6 9.35 -9.98 29.69
C LYS A 6 8.03 -10.18 28.98
N ASP A 7 7.63 -9.18 28.22
CA ASP A 7 6.50 -9.30 27.32
C ASP A 7 6.96 -9.93 26.02
N ASP A 8 6.78 -11.24 25.90
CA ASP A 8 7.15 -11.99 24.70
C ASP A 8 6.16 -11.80 23.54
N SER A 9 5.01 -11.19 23.81
CA SER A 9 3.98 -10.98 22.79
C SER A 9 4.37 -9.94 21.74
N GLN A 10 5.33 -9.08 22.05
CA GLN A 10 5.81 -8.02 21.16
C GLN A 10 7.09 -8.39 20.41
N GLN A 11 7.65 -9.57 20.66
CA GLN A 11 8.82 -10.00 19.91
C GLN A 11 8.40 -10.36 18.48
N SER A 12 8.50 -9.38 17.59
CA SER A 12 8.37 -9.66 16.17
C SER A 12 9.53 -10.55 15.74
N LYS A 13 9.21 -11.69 15.15
CA LYS A 13 10.20 -12.61 14.59
C LYS A 13 10.94 -12.01 13.40
N TYR A 14 10.40 -10.95 12.82
CA TYR A 14 10.91 -10.25 11.64
C TYR A 14 11.17 -8.78 11.95
N PRO A 15 12.24 -8.20 11.40
CA PRO A 15 12.48 -6.77 11.56
C PRO A 15 11.32 -5.96 10.96
N GLN A 16 10.98 -4.86 11.61
CA GLN A 16 9.96 -3.92 11.13
C GLN A 16 10.62 -2.69 10.53
N LEU A 17 9.93 -2.09 9.54
CA LEU A 17 10.36 -0.84 8.94
C LEU A 17 10.33 0.28 9.99
N SER A 18 11.42 1.03 10.07
CA SER A 18 11.54 2.13 11.04
C SER A 18 10.65 3.31 10.68
N VAL A 19 10.23 4.04 11.71
CA VAL A 19 9.51 5.30 11.57
C VAL A 19 10.41 6.34 10.91
N GLY A 20 9.86 7.14 10.01
CA GLY A 20 10.58 8.19 9.29
C GLY A 20 10.31 8.19 7.80
N VAL A 21 11.07 8.99 7.07
CA VAL A 21 10.96 9.12 5.62
C VAL A 21 11.86 8.09 4.94
N HIS A 22 11.30 7.35 4.00
CA HIS A 22 12.03 6.35 3.22
C HIS A 22 11.77 6.53 1.73
N ASN A 23 12.79 6.29 0.93
CA ASN A 23 12.60 6.14 -0.52
C ASN A 23 11.97 4.79 -0.81
N ALA A 24 11.02 4.77 -1.72
CA ALA A 24 10.23 3.58 -2.01
C ALA A 24 9.87 3.49 -3.49
N ARG A 25 9.48 2.30 -3.90
CA ARG A 25 8.96 2.04 -5.25
C ARG A 25 7.65 1.29 -5.15
N CYS A 26 6.65 1.74 -5.89
CA CYS A 26 5.38 1.02 -5.98
C CYS A 26 5.58 -0.27 -6.78
N ILE A 27 5.20 -1.40 -6.19
CA ILE A 27 5.35 -2.71 -6.82
C ILE A 27 4.03 -3.42 -7.07
N ARG A 28 2.97 -3.07 -6.33
CA ARG A 28 1.66 -3.73 -6.47
C ARG A 28 0.52 -2.73 -6.40
N VAL A 29 -0.46 -2.92 -7.26
CA VAL A 29 -1.76 -2.25 -7.20
C VAL A 29 -2.82 -3.33 -7.34
N ILE A 30 -3.62 -3.53 -6.31
CA ILE A 30 -4.58 -4.64 -6.23
C ILE A 30 -5.98 -4.09 -5.95
N ASP A 31 -6.90 -4.35 -6.88
CA ASP A 31 -8.32 -4.03 -6.71
C ASP A 31 -8.93 -5.10 -5.81
N LEU A 32 -9.37 -4.71 -4.63
CA LEU A 32 -9.98 -5.61 -3.65
C LEU A 32 -11.49 -5.76 -3.84
N GLY A 33 -12.06 -5.05 -4.83
CA GLY A 33 -13.49 -5.02 -5.03
C GLY A 33 -14.22 -4.31 -3.89
N THR A 34 -15.51 -4.57 -3.77
CA THR A 34 -16.36 -3.94 -2.76
C THR A 34 -16.23 -4.69 -1.43
N GLN A 35 -15.83 -3.97 -0.40
CA GLN A 35 -15.62 -4.49 0.94
C GLN A 35 -16.63 -3.90 1.92
N ARG A 36 -17.07 -4.71 2.88
CA ARG A 36 -17.91 -4.25 3.97
C ARG A 36 -17.10 -3.36 4.90
N ASN A 37 -17.64 -2.19 5.20
CA ASN A 37 -17.04 -1.24 6.13
C ASN A 37 -18.05 -0.93 7.24
N GLU A 38 -17.61 -1.01 8.49
CA GLU A 38 -18.44 -0.68 9.64
C GLU A 38 -17.75 0.43 10.44
N TYR A 39 -18.50 1.52 10.68
CA TYR A 39 -18.02 2.66 11.43
C TYR A 39 -19.15 3.18 12.31
N LYS A 40 -18.91 3.23 13.63
CA LYS A 40 -19.89 3.68 14.63
C LYS A 40 -21.25 2.98 14.52
N GLY A 41 -21.24 1.66 14.24
CA GLY A 41 -22.44 0.86 14.10
C GLY A 41 -23.13 0.96 12.74
N GLU A 42 -22.68 1.84 11.84
CA GLU A 42 -23.18 1.95 10.49
C GLU A 42 -22.38 1.06 9.54
N VAL A 43 -23.07 0.30 8.73
CA VAL A 43 -22.49 -0.58 7.71
C VAL A 43 -22.57 0.11 6.35
N SER A 44 -21.45 0.17 5.66
CA SER A 44 -21.37 0.65 4.28
C SER A 44 -20.54 -0.30 3.44
N TRP A 45 -20.73 -0.26 2.13
CA TRP A 45 -20.00 -1.05 1.18
C TRP A 45 -19.15 -0.11 0.32
N LYS A 46 -17.85 -0.33 0.30
CA LYS A 46 -16.92 0.55 -0.43
C LYS A 46 -15.96 -0.29 -1.24
N ARG A 47 -15.78 0.12 -2.50
CA ARG A 47 -14.74 -0.46 -3.34
C ARG A 47 -13.38 0.01 -2.83
N LYS A 48 -12.47 -0.95 -2.65
CA LYS A 48 -11.14 -0.69 -2.07
C LYS A 48 -10.03 -1.11 -3.01
N VAL A 49 -8.90 -0.44 -2.87
CA VAL A 49 -7.67 -0.77 -3.56
C VAL A 49 -6.52 -0.83 -2.55
N MET A 50 -5.60 -1.76 -2.76
CA MET A 50 -4.37 -1.85 -1.97
C MET A 50 -3.18 -1.48 -2.84
N ILE A 51 -2.34 -0.59 -2.35
CA ILE A 51 -1.08 -0.23 -2.99
C ILE A 51 0.05 -0.66 -2.08
N THR A 52 1.04 -1.34 -2.65
CA THR A 52 2.22 -1.84 -1.92
C THR A 52 3.48 -1.21 -2.47
N TRP A 53 4.32 -0.75 -1.56
CA TRP A 53 5.64 -0.19 -1.87
C TRP A 53 6.75 -1.07 -1.33
N GLU A 54 7.85 -1.10 -2.07
CA GLU A 54 9.10 -1.74 -1.68
C GLU A 54 10.06 -0.68 -1.17
N VAL A 55 10.62 -0.90 0.03
CA VAL A 55 11.60 0.00 0.66
C VAL A 55 12.92 -0.77 0.81
N HIS A 56 13.95 -0.29 0.14
CA HIS A 56 15.28 -0.88 0.25
C HIS A 56 15.97 -0.39 1.52
N ASN A 57 16.40 -1.31 2.34
CA ASN A 57 17.16 -1.04 3.54
C ASN A 57 18.56 -1.62 3.39
N LYS A 58 19.58 -0.78 3.62
CA LYS A 58 20.99 -1.18 3.48
C LYS A 58 21.39 -2.33 4.41
N ASP A 59 20.71 -2.46 5.55
CA ASP A 59 21.03 -3.44 6.58
C ASP A 59 20.21 -4.75 6.46
N ALA A 60 19.33 -4.84 5.48
CA ALA A 60 18.50 -6.02 5.26
C ALA A 60 18.86 -6.70 3.94
N GLU A 61 18.87 -8.05 3.92
CA GLU A 61 19.10 -8.83 2.69
C GLU A 61 17.95 -8.63 1.68
N GLU A 62 16.73 -8.51 2.19
CA GLU A 62 15.55 -8.28 1.39
C GLU A 62 14.93 -6.92 1.73
N PRO A 63 14.34 -6.24 0.74
CA PRO A 63 13.65 -4.99 1.01
C PRO A 63 12.40 -5.23 1.84
N PHE A 64 11.98 -4.19 2.58
CA PHE A 64 10.70 -4.20 3.25
C PHE A 64 9.57 -3.94 2.26
N GLU A 65 8.42 -4.53 2.52
CA GLU A 65 7.18 -4.21 1.83
C GLU A 65 6.21 -3.56 2.81
N ILE A 66 5.56 -2.50 2.39
CA ILE A 66 4.53 -1.84 3.18
C ILE A 66 3.35 -1.48 2.28
N SER A 67 2.16 -1.71 2.76
CA SER A 67 0.94 -1.49 2.00
C SER A 67 0.02 -0.48 2.67
N LYS A 68 -0.79 0.19 1.86
CA LYS A 68 -1.85 1.06 2.35
C LYS A 68 -3.13 0.76 1.58
N PHE A 69 -4.25 0.74 2.31
CA PHE A 69 -5.57 0.50 1.75
C PHE A 69 -6.27 1.83 1.52
N TYR A 70 -6.94 1.95 0.39
CA TYR A 70 -7.65 3.16 0.00
C TYR A 70 -9.06 2.84 -0.45
N ASN A 71 -9.99 3.77 -0.28
CA ASN A 71 -11.23 3.74 -1.02
C ASN A 71 -10.94 4.08 -2.49
N HIS A 72 -11.59 3.39 -3.40
CA HIS A 72 -11.43 3.57 -4.84
C HIS A 72 -12.14 4.86 -5.28
N SER A 73 -11.52 6.00 -5.01
CA SER A 73 -12.11 7.32 -5.26
C SER A 73 -11.03 8.37 -5.51
N LEU A 74 -11.27 9.25 -6.47
CA LEU A 74 -10.47 10.44 -6.72
C LEU A 74 -11.14 11.71 -6.19
N TYR A 75 -12.16 11.59 -5.35
CA TYR A 75 -12.73 12.73 -4.64
C TYR A 75 -11.63 13.46 -3.86
N GLU A 76 -11.61 14.79 -3.92
CA GLU A 76 -10.49 15.60 -3.41
C GLU A 76 -10.14 15.37 -1.94
N LYS A 77 -11.12 14.95 -1.12
CA LYS A 77 -10.91 14.62 0.30
C LYS A 77 -10.63 13.15 0.54
N ALA A 78 -10.69 12.30 -0.49
CA ALA A 78 -10.35 10.89 -0.35
C ALA A 78 -8.84 10.69 -0.20
N ASN A 79 -8.44 9.77 0.66
CA ASN A 79 -7.02 9.52 0.94
C ASN A 79 -6.21 9.17 -0.31
N LEU A 80 -6.81 8.42 -1.24
CA LEU A 80 -6.15 8.07 -2.50
C LEU A 80 -5.83 9.32 -3.31
N ALA A 81 -6.78 10.23 -3.46
CA ALA A 81 -6.58 11.49 -4.18
C ALA A 81 -5.54 12.37 -3.50
N ILE A 82 -5.56 12.44 -2.18
CA ILE A 82 -4.59 13.21 -1.39
C ILE A 82 -3.17 12.67 -1.60
N ASP A 83 -2.97 11.37 -1.44
CA ASP A 83 -1.66 10.76 -1.57
C ASP A 83 -1.14 10.81 -3.01
N LEU A 84 -1.98 10.59 -4.01
CA LEU A 84 -1.57 10.68 -5.42
C LEU A 84 -1.26 12.11 -5.83
N THR A 85 -2.02 13.09 -5.36
CA THR A 85 -1.75 14.52 -5.60
C THR A 85 -0.40 14.91 -5.01
N SER A 86 -0.11 14.49 -3.79
CA SER A 86 1.17 14.74 -3.14
C SER A 86 2.33 14.04 -3.87
N TRP A 87 2.12 12.80 -4.30
CA TRP A 87 3.13 12.01 -5.01
C TRP A 87 3.49 12.63 -6.38
N ARG A 88 2.49 13.00 -7.15
CA ARG A 88 2.71 13.60 -8.48
C ARG A 88 3.04 15.11 -8.43
N GLY A 89 2.80 15.77 -7.30
CA GLY A 89 3.09 17.18 -7.11
C GLY A 89 2.08 18.13 -7.74
N ARG A 90 0.92 17.62 -8.15
CA ARG A 90 -0.15 18.43 -8.76
C ARG A 90 -1.51 17.79 -8.57
N PRO A 91 -2.59 18.60 -8.49
CA PRO A 91 -3.95 18.06 -8.38
C PRO A 91 -4.40 17.39 -9.69
N PHE A 92 -5.44 16.56 -9.58
CA PHE A 92 -6.08 15.96 -10.74
C PHE A 92 -6.89 17.00 -11.51
N THR A 93 -6.81 16.93 -12.84
CA THR A 93 -7.68 17.74 -13.72
C THR A 93 -9.10 17.13 -13.74
N GLU A 94 -10.09 17.91 -14.23
CA GLU A 94 -11.46 17.41 -14.36
C GLU A 94 -11.55 16.20 -15.29
N ASP A 95 -10.75 16.15 -16.35
CA ASP A 95 -10.69 14.99 -17.24
C ASP A 95 -10.07 13.76 -16.56
N GLU A 96 -9.02 13.96 -15.78
CA GLU A 96 -8.39 12.89 -15.02
C GLU A 96 -9.32 12.30 -13.96
N LYS A 97 -10.16 13.12 -13.32
CA LYS A 97 -11.14 12.68 -12.35
C LYS A 97 -12.21 11.76 -12.95
N LYS A 98 -12.44 11.83 -14.24
CA LYS A 98 -13.37 10.95 -14.95
C LYS A 98 -12.82 9.55 -15.18
N GLY A 99 -11.50 9.41 -15.18
CA GLY A 99 -10.85 8.12 -15.30
C GLY A 99 -9.34 8.28 -15.26
N PHE A 100 -8.72 7.71 -14.23
CA PHE A 100 -7.27 7.67 -14.06
C PHE A 100 -6.85 6.23 -13.78
N ASP A 101 -5.97 5.70 -14.60
CA ASP A 101 -5.51 4.33 -14.48
C ASP A 101 -4.37 4.26 -13.45
N ILE A 102 -4.69 3.76 -12.26
CA ILE A 102 -3.72 3.63 -11.16
C ILE A 102 -2.69 2.52 -11.40
N SER A 103 -2.90 1.63 -12.38
CA SER A 103 -1.89 0.64 -12.75
C SER A 103 -0.59 1.28 -13.22
N ASN A 104 -0.65 2.52 -13.71
CA ASN A 104 0.52 3.29 -14.11
C ASN A 104 1.46 3.64 -12.96
N LEU A 105 1.01 3.49 -11.71
CA LEU A 105 1.84 3.75 -10.53
C LEU A 105 2.90 2.68 -10.32
N VAL A 106 2.67 1.47 -10.78
CA VAL A 106 3.60 0.34 -10.63
C VAL A 106 4.94 0.67 -11.30
N GLY A 107 6.02 0.51 -10.55
CA GLY A 107 7.37 0.84 -10.98
C GLY A 107 7.80 2.28 -10.69
N LYS A 108 6.88 3.15 -10.30
CA LYS A 108 7.19 4.54 -9.97
C LYS A 108 7.81 4.66 -8.59
N VAL A 109 8.78 5.57 -8.47
CA VAL A 109 9.49 5.85 -7.22
C VAL A 109 8.83 7.00 -6.45
N CYS A 110 9.01 7.00 -5.14
CA CYS A 110 8.49 8.04 -4.26
C CYS A 110 9.25 8.06 -2.94
N GLN A 111 8.88 8.99 -2.08
CA GLN A 111 9.20 8.94 -0.66
C GLN A 111 7.91 8.65 0.12
N ILE A 112 8.02 7.83 1.15
CA ILE A 112 6.92 7.58 2.08
C ILE A 112 7.32 8.01 3.48
N ASN A 113 6.39 8.63 4.20
CA ASN A 113 6.57 8.90 5.62
C ASN A 113 5.90 7.79 6.41
N VAL A 114 6.69 7.04 7.15
CA VAL A 114 6.23 5.92 7.97
C VAL A 114 6.07 6.38 9.41
N ILE A 115 4.89 6.15 9.98
CA ILE A 115 4.57 6.43 11.37
C ILE A 115 4.14 5.15 12.06
N GLU A 116 4.10 5.18 13.40
CA GLU A 116 3.56 4.09 14.18
C GLU A 116 2.03 4.15 14.17
N GLY A 117 1.39 3.05 13.77
CA GLY A 117 -0.06 2.94 13.79
C GLY A 117 -0.60 2.61 15.19
N ASN A 118 -1.92 2.63 15.35
CA ASN A 118 -2.59 2.36 16.63
C ASN A 118 -2.29 0.96 17.18
N ASN A 119 -1.94 0.02 16.30
CA ASN A 119 -1.58 -1.35 16.66
C ASN A 119 -0.08 -1.55 16.91
N GLY A 120 0.70 -0.47 16.96
CA GLY A 120 2.16 -0.51 17.11
C GLY A 120 2.92 -0.92 15.85
N LYS A 121 2.24 -1.14 14.74
CA LYS A 121 2.86 -1.52 13.46
C LYS A 121 3.11 -0.28 12.58
N PRO A 122 4.15 -0.31 11.72
CA PRO A 122 4.39 0.81 10.82
C PRO A 122 3.25 0.99 9.82
N LYS A 123 2.92 2.24 9.55
CA LYS A 123 1.96 2.60 8.50
C LYS A 123 2.42 3.84 7.75
N ILE A 124 1.93 3.99 6.52
CA ILE A 124 2.22 5.15 5.68
C ILE A 124 1.25 6.28 6.03
N SER A 125 1.79 7.44 6.39
CA SER A 125 0.99 8.66 6.59
C SER A 125 0.88 9.49 5.32
N THR A 126 1.98 9.61 4.56
CA THR A 126 2.07 10.50 3.41
C THR A 126 2.97 9.88 2.34
N VAL A 127 2.63 10.14 1.08
CA VAL A 127 3.44 9.78 -0.09
C VAL A 127 3.90 11.08 -0.75
N LEU A 128 5.20 11.19 -1.06
CA LEU A 128 5.82 12.38 -1.61
C LEU A 128 6.63 12.03 -2.86
N PRO A 129 6.86 12.99 -3.77
CA PRO A 129 7.75 12.74 -4.89
C PRO A 129 9.20 12.60 -4.41
N THR A 130 10.01 11.87 -5.17
CA THR A 130 11.46 11.81 -4.95
C THR A 130 12.21 12.04 -6.24
N LYS A 131 13.40 12.62 -6.13
CA LYS A 131 14.37 12.73 -7.21
C LYS A 131 15.53 11.77 -7.03
N ASP A 132 15.54 11.04 -5.91
CA ASP A 132 16.63 10.12 -5.58
C ASP A 132 16.53 8.84 -6.40
N ASP A 133 17.69 8.23 -6.66
CA ASP A 133 17.74 6.90 -7.24
C ASP A 133 17.39 5.88 -6.14
N VAL A 134 16.34 5.12 -6.37
CA VAL A 134 15.85 4.09 -5.43
C VAL A 134 16.49 2.73 -5.70
N GLY A 135 17.26 2.63 -6.79
CA GLY A 135 17.88 1.37 -7.18
C GLY A 135 16.95 0.45 -7.99
N ILE A 136 17.37 -0.79 -8.16
CA ILE A 136 16.64 -1.78 -8.94
C ILE A 136 15.52 -2.38 -8.10
N GLN A 137 14.35 -2.56 -8.70
CA GLN A 137 13.23 -3.25 -8.06
C GLN A 137 13.60 -4.70 -7.75
N PHE A 138 13.40 -5.11 -6.51
CA PHE A 138 13.69 -6.47 -6.06
C PHE A 138 12.50 -7.41 -6.30
N ASN A 139 11.33 -7.01 -5.84
CA ASN A 139 10.13 -7.82 -5.95
C ASN A 139 9.45 -7.62 -7.30
N LYS A 140 8.80 -8.68 -7.79
CA LYS A 140 8.07 -8.65 -9.04
C LYS A 140 6.84 -7.75 -8.93
N SER A 141 6.63 -6.92 -9.95
CA SER A 141 5.44 -6.07 -10.05
C SER A 141 4.18 -6.92 -10.24
N LEU A 142 3.09 -6.46 -9.64
CA LEU A 142 1.80 -7.13 -9.74
C LEU A 142 0.67 -6.11 -9.82
N VAL A 143 -0.21 -6.29 -10.80
CA VAL A 143 -1.46 -5.54 -10.94
C VAL A 143 -2.59 -6.55 -10.99
N PHE A 144 -3.63 -6.33 -10.19
CA PHE A 144 -4.82 -7.16 -10.21
C PHE A 144 -6.06 -6.28 -10.35
N SER A 145 -6.92 -6.62 -11.29
CA SER A 145 -8.19 -5.96 -11.55
C SER A 145 -9.33 -6.96 -11.41
N ILE A 146 -10.40 -6.54 -10.74
CA ILE A 146 -11.62 -7.34 -10.63
C ILE A 146 -12.23 -7.62 -12.01
N GLU A 147 -12.15 -6.66 -12.92
CA GLU A 147 -12.67 -6.83 -14.28
C GLU A 147 -11.96 -7.95 -15.02
N GLU A 148 -10.65 -8.03 -14.92
CA GLU A 148 -9.86 -9.12 -15.53
C GLU A 148 -10.20 -10.46 -14.91
N TYR A 149 -10.36 -10.52 -13.60
CA TYR A 149 -10.77 -11.74 -12.90
C TYR A 149 -12.16 -12.22 -13.36
N GLN A 150 -13.12 -11.31 -13.49
CA GLN A 150 -14.46 -11.61 -13.96
C GLN A 150 -14.48 -12.11 -15.41
N LYS A 151 -13.49 -11.73 -16.22
CA LYS A 151 -13.30 -12.23 -17.59
C LYS A 151 -12.62 -13.60 -17.64
N GLY A 152 -12.33 -14.22 -16.49
CA GLY A 152 -11.67 -15.51 -16.39
C GLY A 152 -10.16 -15.49 -16.39
N GLU A 153 -9.55 -14.31 -16.27
CA GLU A 153 -8.09 -14.18 -16.15
C GLU A 153 -7.64 -14.47 -14.73
N LEU A 154 -7.19 -15.70 -14.50
CA LEU A 154 -6.84 -16.18 -13.17
C LEU A 154 -5.35 -16.11 -12.83
N THR A 155 -4.48 -15.80 -13.80
CA THR A 155 -3.03 -15.84 -13.61
C THR A 155 -2.58 -14.91 -12.49
N VAL A 156 -3.04 -13.65 -12.53
CA VAL A 156 -2.70 -12.67 -11.50
C VAL A 156 -3.37 -13.03 -10.17
N PHE A 157 -4.65 -13.45 -10.20
CA PHE A 157 -5.38 -13.86 -8.99
C PHE A 157 -4.63 -14.97 -8.24
N ASN A 158 -4.10 -15.95 -8.96
CA ASN A 158 -3.36 -17.07 -8.37
C ASN A 158 -2.01 -16.65 -7.79
N GLN A 159 -1.48 -15.49 -8.18
CA GLN A 159 -0.25 -14.92 -7.61
C GLN A 159 -0.48 -14.12 -6.32
N LEU A 160 -1.74 -13.81 -5.98
CA LEU A 160 -2.07 -13.09 -4.76
C LEU A 160 -1.85 -13.98 -3.54
N ARG A 161 -1.50 -13.35 -2.41
CA ARG A 161 -1.43 -14.05 -1.13
C ARG A 161 -2.82 -14.57 -0.76
N GLU A 162 -2.86 -15.73 -0.11
CA GLU A 162 -4.11 -16.41 0.25
C GLU A 162 -5.09 -15.48 0.98
N GLY A 163 -4.63 -14.69 1.95
CA GLY A 163 -5.47 -13.76 2.68
C GLY A 163 -6.15 -12.72 1.81
N ILE A 164 -5.51 -12.31 0.71
CA ILE A 164 -6.08 -11.36 -0.25
C ILE A 164 -7.06 -12.05 -1.17
N ARG A 165 -6.76 -13.28 -1.63
CA ARG A 165 -7.66 -14.06 -2.51
C ARG A 165 -9.00 -14.35 -1.87
N ASN A 166 -9.05 -14.47 -0.55
CA ASN A 166 -10.24 -14.80 0.21
C ASN A 166 -11.07 -13.59 0.66
N MET A 167 -10.67 -12.39 0.26
CA MET A 167 -11.43 -11.17 0.58
C MET A 167 -12.69 -11.03 -0.33
#